data_0a0d44940303126702df98febd8588cb
#
_entry.id   0a0d44940303126702df98febd8588cb
#
_cell.length_a   1.000
_cell.length_b   1.000
_cell.length_c   1.000
_cell.angle_alpha   90.00
_cell.angle_beta   90.00
_cell.angle_gamma   90.00
#
_symmetry.space_group_name_H-M   'P 1'
#
loop_
_entity.id
_entity.type
_entity.pdbx_description
1 polymer ?
#
loop_
_entity_poly.entity_id
_entity_poly.type
_entity_poly.pdbx_seq_one_letter_code
_entity_poly.pdbx_strand_id
1 'polypeptide(L)'
;MTIKKDYVRPLDIKHGRVDMNHGAGGRASMQLIEEIFARAFDNEFLRQGNDGACLPVPVELLEGGRLVMSCDGHIVSPLFFPGGDIGCLAVHGTVNDVAMMGARPLYLSASYILEEGFPLADLKRVVDSMAAASREAGVPVVTGDTKVVEQGK
;
A
#
# COMPACT_ATOMS: atom_id res chain seq x y z
N MET A 1 24.78 -11.65 -6.80
CA MET A 1 24.97 -11.46 -8.28
C MET A 1 24.14 -10.24 -8.66
N THR A 2 24.75 -9.08 -8.81
CA THR A 2 24.03 -7.83 -9.10
C THR A 2 23.71 -7.82 -10.58
N ILE A 3 22.44 -8.05 -10.94
CA ILE A 3 21.98 -7.92 -12.33
C ILE A 3 22.10 -6.43 -12.68
N LYS A 4 23.00 -6.10 -13.62
CA LYS A 4 23.07 -4.75 -14.19
C LYS A 4 21.72 -4.44 -14.81
N LYS A 5 21.01 -3.44 -14.27
CA LYS A 5 19.76 -2.88 -14.84
C LYS A 5 20.09 -2.03 -16.07
N ASP A 6 20.59 -2.65 -17.14
CA ASP A 6 20.73 -1.96 -18.43
C ASP A 6 19.33 -1.95 -19.09
N TYR A 7 18.81 -0.74 -19.34
CA TYR A 7 17.53 -0.46 -20.03
C TYR A 7 16.24 -0.68 -19.24
N VAL A 8 16.08 -0.10 -18.06
CA VAL A 8 14.73 0.13 -17.51
C VAL A 8 14.37 1.59 -17.76
N ARG A 9 13.48 1.86 -18.71
CA ARG A 9 12.86 3.18 -18.86
C ARG A 9 12.08 3.47 -17.57
N PRO A 10 12.33 4.59 -16.88
CA PRO A 10 11.56 4.96 -15.69
C PRO A 10 10.07 5.02 -15.98
N LEU A 11 9.24 4.74 -14.98
CA LEU A 11 7.80 4.89 -15.09
C LEU A 11 7.46 6.36 -15.37
N ASP A 12 6.66 6.62 -16.40
CA ASP A 12 6.18 7.98 -16.66
C ASP A 12 5.04 8.33 -15.70
N ILE A 13 5.41 8.69 -14.47
CA ILE A 13 4.45 9.01 -13.42
C ILE A 13 3.57 10.20 -13.81
N LYS A 14 4.10 11.15 -14.58
CA LYS A 14 3.40 12.38 -14.91
C LYS A 14 2.28 12.21 -15.94
N HIS A 15 2.50 11.38 -16.96
CA HIS A 15 1.57 11.22 -18.07
C HIS A 15 1.10 9.79 -18.28
N GLY A 16 1.73 8.83 -17.59
CA GLY A 16 1.41 7.41 -17.69
C GLY A 16 0.08 7.06 -17.02
N ARG A 17 -0.43 5.90 -17.40
CA ARG A 17 -1.65 5.32 -16.86
C ARG A 17 -1.43 3.87 -16.48
N VAL A 18 -2.22 3.39 -15.53
CA VAL A 18 -2.28 1.97 -15.19
C VAL A 18 -2.81 1.20 -16.40
N ASP A 19 -2.20 0.07 -16.71
CA ASP A 19 -2.68 -0.90 -17.70
C ASP A 19 -2.71 -2.31 -17.10
N MET A 20 -3.31 -3.27 -17.81
CA MET A 20 -3.46 -4.65 -17.34
C MET A 20 -2.14 -5.33 -17.00
N ASN A 21 -1.01 -4.94 -17.65
CA ASN A 21 0.29 -5.53 -17.36
C ASN A 21 0.82 -5.16 -15.96
N HIS A 22 0.36 -4.04 -15.41
CA HIS A 22 0.70 -3.63 -14.04
C HIS A 22 0.09 -4.55 -12.98
N GLY A 23 -0.96 -5.32 -13.31
CA GLY A 23 -1.58 -6.33 -12.44
C GLY A 23 -1.19 -7.77 -12.73
N ALA A 24 -0.40 -8.03 -13.78
CA ALA A 24 -0.14 -9.39 -14.29
C ALA A 24 1.07 -10.10 -13.64
N GLY A 25 1.73 -9.50 -12.65
CA GLY A 25 2.89 -10.09 -11.95
C GLY A 25 4.20 -10.07 -12.72
N GLY A 26 4.26 -9.37 -13.87
CA GLY A 26 5.44 -9.28 -14.73
C GLY A 26 6.32 -8.06 -14.44
N ARG A 27 7.14 -7.68 -15.43
CA ARG A 27 8.08 -6.55 -15.33
C ARG A 27 7.37 -5.22 -15.02
N ALA A 28 6.21 -4.96 -15.63
CA ALA A 28 5.43 -3.75 -15.40
C ALA A 28 4.92 -3.67 -13.95
N SER A 29 4.42 -4.78 -13.41
CA SER A 29 4.01 -4.87 -12.01
C SER A 29 5.19 -4.60 -11.07
N MET A 30 6.34 -5.22 -11.31
CA MET A 30 7.54 -5.00 -10.50
C MET A 30 7.99 -3.54 -10.54
N GLN A 31 7.94 -2.90 -11.71
CA GLN A 31 8.29 -1.50 -11.86
C GLN A 31 7.32 -0.58 -11.09
N LEU A 32 6.01 -0.83 -11.19
CA LEU A 32 5.00 -0.10 -10.43
C LEU A 32 5.25 -0.23 -8.91
N ILE A 33 5.52 -1.45 -8.44
CA ILE A 33 5.81 -1.73 -7.04
C ILE A 33 7.08 -0.98 -6.60
N GLU A 34 8.18 -1.10 -7.33
CA GLU A 34 9.45 -0.48 -6.98
C GLU A 34 9.39 1.05 -6.99
N GLU A 35 8.77 1.66 -8.03
CA GLU A 35 8.84 3.10 -8.23
C GLU A 35 7.77 3.90 -7.51
N ILE A 36 6.63 3.29 -7.16
CA ILE A 36 5.54 3.96 -6.43
C ILE A 36 5.44 3.42 -5.00
N PHE A 37 5.11 2.14 -4.81
CA PHE A 37 4.77 1.61 -3.49
C PHE A 37 5.98 1.46 -2.58
N ALA A 38 7.02 0.75 -3.01
CA ALA A 38 8.18 0.47 -2.17
C ALA A 38 8.95 1.75 -1.79
N ARG A 39 8.96 2.77 -2.66
CA ARG A 39 9.56 4.06 -2.33
C ARG A 39 8.77 4.84 -1.28
N ALA A 40 7.44 4.76 -1.30
CA ALA A 40 6.58 5.50 -0.39
C ALA A 40 6.55 4.88 1.01
N PHE A 41 6.47 3.55 1.08
CA PHE A 41 6.33 2.78 2.32
C PHE A 41 7.65 2.26 2.89
N ASP A 42 8.78 2.60 2.33
CA ASP A 42 10.12 2.07 2.64
C ASP A 42 10.32 1.69 4.11
N ASN A 43 10.42 0.38 4.40
CA ASN A 43 10.71 -0.18 5.71
C ASN A 43 11.42 -1.53 5.59
N GLU A 44 11.90 -2.07 6.72
CA GLU A 44 12.68 -3.31 6.77
C GLU A 44 11.93 -4.55 6.26
N PHE A 45 10.61 -4.60 6.44
CA PHE A 45 9.79 -5.73 6.01
C PHE A 45 9.63 -5.76 4.48
N LEU A 46 9.30 -4.62 3.87
CA LEU A 46 9.15 -4.50 2.42
C LEU A 46 10.47 -4.68 1.66
N ARG A 47 11.60 -4.27 2.26
CA ARG A 47 12.94 -4.45 1.65
C ARG A 47 13.33 -5.92 1.48
N GLN A 48 12.69 -6.85 2.20
CA GLN A 48 12.93 -8.28 2.04
C GLN A 48 12.48 -8.80 0.67
N GLY A 49 11.49 -8.15 0.03
CA GLY A 49 10.99 -8.52 -1.28
C GLY A 49 10.28 -9.88 -1.33
N ASN A 50 9.69 -10.30 -0.22
CA ASN A 50 8.94 -11.53 -0.11
C ASN A 50 7.44 -11.30 -0.43
N ASP A 51 6.72 -12.39 -0.72
CA ASP A 51 5.26 -12.34 -0.96
C ASP A 51 4.44 -11.99 0.30
N GLY A 52 5.08 -11.99 1.46
CA GLY A 52 4.47 -11.63 2.74
C GLY A 52 5.49 -11.08 3.71
N ALA A 53 5.03 -10.56 4.85
CA ALA A 53 5.89 -10.03 5.89
C ALA A 53 6.04 -11.04 7.04
N CYS A 54 7.29 -11.30 7.44
CA CYS A 54 7.59 -12.04 8.66
C CYS A 54 7.72 -11.03 9.81
N LEU A 55 6.73 -11.05 10.72
CA LEU A 55 6.60 -10.05 11.77
C LEU A 55 7.06 -10.62 13.12
N PRO A 56 7.77 -9.84 13.95
CA PRO A 56 8.09 -10.26 15.31
C PRO A 56 6.82 -10.40 16.14
N VAL A 57 6.77 -11.42 16.97
CA VAL A 57 5.66 -11.62 17.91
C VAL A 57 5.91 -10.72 19.13
N PRO A 58 4.98 -9.80 19.47
CA PRO A 58 5.09 -9.01 20.69
C PRO A 58 5.09 -9.90 21.93
N VAL A 59 5.92 -9.56 22.93
CA VAL A 59 6.04 -10.35 24.15
C VAL A 59 4.72 -10.47 24.90
N GLU A 60 3.87 -9.48 24.82
CA GLU A 60 2.53 -9.45 25.44
C GLU A 60 1.63 -10.57 24.94
N LEU A 61 1.80 -11.03 23.69
CA LEU A 61 1.07 -12.18 23.16
C LEU A 61 1.51 -13.49 23.84
N LEU A 62 2.78 -13.60 24.18
CA LEU A 62 3.34 -14.77 24.88
C LEU A 62 2.90 -14.81 26.36
N GLU A 63 2.52 -13.67 26.94
CA GLU A 63 2.06 -13.50 28.30
C GLU A 63 0.52 -13.52 28.44
N GLY A 64 -0.20 -14.02 27.43
CA GLY A 64 -1.65 -14.14 27.44
C GLY A 64 -2.39 -12.95 26.83
N GLY A 65 -1.71 -12.10 26.09
CA GLY A 65 -2.32 -11.04 25.28
C GLY A 65 -3.20 -11.60 24.15
N ARG A 66 -3.98 -10.71 23.53
CA ARG A 66 -4.87 -11.06 22.39
C ARG A 66 -4.45 -10.31 21.15
N LEU A 67 -4.50 -11.01 20.02
CA LEU A 67 -4.34 -10.38 18.70
C LEU A 67 -5.71 -9.91 18.21
N VAL A 68 -5.77 -8.62 17.81
CA VAL A 68 -6.92 -8.04 17.11
C VAL A 68 -6.51 -7.81 15.66
N MET A 69 -7.37 -8.14 14.73
CA MET A 69 -7.21 -7.89 13.31
C MET A 69 -8.50 -7.28 12.76
N SER A 70 -8.37 -6.22 11.98
CA SER A 70 -9.45 -5.60 11.22
C SER A 70 -9.07 -5.53 9.74
N CYS A 71 -10.07 -5.58 8.87
CA CYS A 71 -9.93 -5.39 7.44
C CYS A 71 -11.06 -4.49 6.98
N ASP A 72 -10.71 -3.35 6.40
CA ASP A 72 -11.68 -2.40 5.88
C ASP A 72 -11.38 -2.05 4.42
N GLY A 73 -12.45 -1.84 3.64
CA GLY A 73 -12.39 -1.45 2.24
C GLY A 73 -12.97 -0.05 2.04
N HIS A 74 -12.19 0.85 1.46
CA HIS A 74 -12.58 2.24 1.29
C HIS A 74 -12.97 2.56 -0.15
N ILE A 75 -14.17 3.13 -0.31
CA ILE A 75 -14.67 3.68 -1.56
C ILE A 75 -15.12 5.12 -1.29
N VAL A 76 -14.55 6.08 -1.99
CA VAL A 76 -14.92 7.49 -1.85
C VAL A 76 -14.85 8.20 -3.19
N SER A 77 -15.82 9.07 -3.45
CA SER A 77 -15.86 9.93 -4.63
C SER A 77 -16.23 11.36 -4.21
N PRO A 78 -15.40 12.36 -4.58
CA PRO A 78 -14.14 12.25 -5.31
C PRO A 78 -13.02 11.61 -4.46
N LEU A 79 -11.99 11.04 -5.10
CA LEU A 79 -10.84 10.41 -4.41
C LEU A 79 -10.05 11.42 -3.55
N PHE A 80 -10.01 12.67 -4.01
CA PHE A 80 -9.40 13.81 -3.32
C PHE A 80 -10.49 14.79 -2.91
N PHE A 81 -10.56 15.12 -1.63
CA PHE A 81 -11.60 15.96 -1.06
C PHE A 81 -11.01 16.98 -0.07
N PRO A 82 -11.74 18.04 0.33
CA PRO A 82 -11.27 18.96 1.35
C PRO A 82 -10.95 18.24 2.66
N GLY A 83 -9.70 18.35 3.09
CA GLY A 83 -9.23 17.73 4.34
C GLY A 83 -8.58 16.36 4.17
N GLY A 84 -8.57 15.74 2.98
CA GLY A 84 -7.91 14.45 2.78
C GLY A 84 -8.10 13.82 1.42
N ASP A 85 -7.83 12.54 1.37
CA ASP A 85 -8.03 11.68 0.21
C ASP A 85 -8.25 10.22 0.66
N ILE A 86 -8.50 9.34 -0.30
CA ILE A 86 -8.71 7.91 -0.02
C ILE A 86 -7.51 7.25 0.66
N GLY A 87 -6.27 7.72 0.40
CA GLY A 87 -5.05 7.16 0.99
C GLY A 87 -4.99 7.39 2.49
N CYS A 88 -5.14 8.63 2.95
CA CYS A 88 -5.17 8.93 4.38
C CYS A 88 -6.41 8.34 5.06
N LEU A 89 -7.58 8.34 4.37
CA LEU A 89 -8.80 7.75 4.89
C LEU A 89 -8.64 6.25 5.18
N ALA A 90 -8.01 5.51 4.28
CA ALA A 90 -7.80 4.07 4.44
C ALA A 90 -6.94 3.75 5.67
N VAL A 91 -5.89 4.52 5.94
CA VAL A 91 -5.06 4.34 7.13
C VAL A 91 -5.85 4.67 8.39
N HIS A 92 -6.43 5.86 8.45
CA HIS A 92 -7.10 6.33 9.67
C HIS A 92 -8.33 5.49 10.00
N GLY A 93 -9.12 5.06 9.00
CA GLY A 93 -10.28 4.18 9.20
C GLY A 93 -9.88 2.84 9.80
N THR A 94 -8.91 2.16 9.18
CA THR A 94 -8.46 0.82 9.66
C THR A 94 -7.77 0.90 11.03
N VAL A 95 -6.96 1.92 11.27
CA VAL A 95 -6.33 2.16 12.59
C VAL A 95 -7.38 2.43 13.66
N ASN A 96 -8.42 3.20 13.32
CA ASN A 96 -9.52 3.48 14.22
C ASN A 96 -10.30 2.22 14.61
N ASP A 97 -10.57 1.32 13.67
CA ASP A 97 -11.24 0.04 13.94
C ASP A 97 -10.49 -0.79 14.99
N VAL A 98 -9.17 -0.93 14.84
CA VAL A 98 -8.33 -1.62 15.81
C VAL A 98 -8.34 -0.92 17.16
N ALA A 99 -8.28 0.42 17.18
CA ALA A 99 -8.31 1.22 18.41
C ALA A 99 -9.66 1.11 19.13
N MET A 100 -10.77 1.05 18.40
CA MET A 100 -12.11 0.85 18.99
C MET A 100 -12.27 -0.51 19.68
N MET A 101 -11.44 -1.50 19.32
CA MET A 101 -11.35 -2.77 20.03
C MET A 101 -10.45 -2.73 21.29
N GLY A 102 -9.93 -1.53 21.64
CA GLY A 102 -9.00 -1.33 22.75
C GLY A 102 -7.60 -1.89 22.48
N ALA A 103 -7.24 -2.11 21.21
CA ALA A 103 -5.96 -2.67 20.82
C ALA A 103 -5.02 -1.58 20.25
N ARG A 104 -3.72 -1.83 20.36
CA ARG A 104 -2.69 -0.99 19.74
C ARG A 104 -2.43 -1.49 18.30
N PRO A 105 -2.65 -0.67 17.27
CA PRO A 105 -2.26 -1.01 15.91
C PRO A 105 -0.74 -1.23 15.81
N LEU A 106 -0.30 -2.26 15.13
CA LEU A 106 1.11 -2.61 14.99
C LEU A 106 1.58 -2.55 13.53
N TYR A 107 0.78 -3.07 12.61
CA TYR A 107 1.13 -3.23 11.20
C TYR A 107 -0.11 -3.07 10.32
N LEU A 108 0.11 -2.65 9.08
CA LEU A 108 -0.91 -2.56 8.04
C LEU A 108 -0.53 -3.45 6.85
N SER A 109 -1.53 -4.06 6.25
CA SER A 109 -1.48 -4.58 4.89
C SER A 109 -2.31 -3.66 4.00
N ALA A 110 -1.80 -3.31 2.80
CA ALA A 110 -2.50 -2.44 1.87
C ALA A 110 -2.77 -3.16 0.55
N SER A 111 -4.04 -3.29 0.17
CA SER A 111 -4.44 -3.86 -1.10
C SER A 111 -5.04 -2.78 -2.00
N TYR A 112 -4.64 -2.80 -3.28
CA TYR A 112 -5.10 -1.84 -4.28
C TYR A 112 -5.81 -2.58 -5.42
N ILE A 113 -7.04 -2.20 -5.69
CA ILE A 113 -7.77 -2.59 -6.89
C ILE A 113 -7.82 -1.36 -7.78
N LEU A 114 -7.08 -1.38 -8.87
CA LEU A 114 -6.90 -0.26 -9.78
C LEU A 114 -7.67 -0.51 -11.08
N GLU A 115 -8.32 0.50 -11.57
CA GLU A 115 -8.96 0.45 -12.89
C GLU A 115 -7.93 0.73 -13.98
N GLU A 116 -8.00 -0.01 -15.08
CA GLU A 116 -7.20 0.30 -16.27
C GLU A 116 -7.48 1.72 -16.75
N GLY A 117 -6.42 2.46 -17.09
CA GLY A 117 -6.52 3.87 -17.45
C GLY A 117 -6.38 4.84 -16.27
N PHE A 118 -6.32 4.37 -15.03
CA PHE A 118 -6.13 5.24 -13.87
C PHE A 118 -4.78 5.99 -13.97
N PRO A 119 -4.75 7.33 -13.75
CA PRO A 119 -3.52 8.09 -13.89
C PRO A 119 -2.47 7.68 -12.84
N LEU A 120 -1.24 7.43 -13.28
CA LEU A 120 -0.13 7.11 -12.37
C LEU A 120 0.21 8.27 -11.41
N ALA A 121 -0.01 9.51 -11.84
CA ALA A 121 0.16 10.68 -10.99
C ALA A 121 -0.80 10.67 -9.79
N ASP A 122 -2.08 10.29 -10.03
CA ASP A 122 -3.09 10.20 -8.98
C ASP A 122 -2.81 9.00 -8.07
N LEU A 123 -2.41 7.85 -8.63
CA LEU A 123 -1.99 6.71 -7.84
C LEU A 123 -0.84 7.08 -6.90
N LYS A 124 0.19 7.71 -7.44
CA LYS A 124 1.33 8.16 -6.62
C LYS A 124 0.88 9.10 -5.50
N ARG A 125 0.00 10.04 -5.79
CA ARG A 125 -0.53 10.98 -4.78
C ARG A 125 -1.26 10.24 -3.67
N VAL A 126 -2.12 9.28 -3.99
CA VAL A 126 -2.82 8.44 -3.00
C VAL A 126 -1.84 7.65 -2.14
N VAL A 127 -0.84 7.02 -2.76
CA VAL A 127 0.17 6.22 -2.07
C VAL A 127 1.05 7.08 -1.15
N ASP A 128 1.47 8.26 -1.62
CA ASP A 128 2.24 9.21 -0.80
C ASP A 128 1.44 9.68 0.43
N SER A 129 0.14 9.96 0.26
CA SER A 129 -0.78 10.34 1.35
C SER A 129 -0.97 9.21 2.36
N MET A 130 -1.20 7.98 1.87
CA MET A 130 -1.28 6.79 2.72
C MET A 130 0.02 6.57 3.51
N ALA A 131 1.17 6.72 2.87
CA ALA A 131 2.46 6.59 3.54
C ALA A 131 2.69 7.69 4.60
N ALA A 132 2.22 8.91 4.36
CA ALA A 132 2.27 9.99 5.34
C ALA A 132 1.40 9.68 6.57
N ALA A 133 0.16 9.26 6.35
CA ALA A 133 -0.75 8.86 7.42
C ALA A 133 -0.24 7.65 8.22
N SER A 134 0.35 6.66 7.55
CA SER A 134 0.99 5.49 8.17
C SER A 134 2.15 5.90 9.10
N ARG A 135 2.98 6.84 8.66
CA ARG A 135 4.07 7.39 9.51
C ARG A 135 3.54 8.18 10.69
N GLU A 136 2.52 9.01 10.49
CA GLU A 136 1.86 9.79 11.55
C GLU A 136 1.25 8.87 12.61
N ALA A 137 0.57 7.81 12.20
CA ALA A 137 0.00 6.81 13.10
C ALA A 137 1.06 5.92 13.76
N GLY A 138 2.30 5.90 13.27
CA GLY A 138 3.35 5.00 13.75
C GLY A 138 3.10 3.54 13.40
N VAL A 139 2.32 3.25 12.35
CA VAL A 139 1.89 1.90 11.95
C VAL A 139 2.36 1.63 10.52
N PRO A 140 3.47 0.91 10.31
CA PRO A 140 4.02 0.69 8.98
C PRO A 140 3.15 -0.22 8.12
N VAL A 141 3.10 0.06 6.82
CA VAL A 141 2.57 -0.85 5.80
C VAL A 141 3.66 -1.87 5.48
N VAL A 142 3.45 -3.13 5.83
CA VAL A 142 4.48 -4.17 5.79
C VAL A 142 4.29 -5.19 4.66
N THR A 143 3.12 -5.24 4.07
CA THR A 143 2.79 -6.08 2.90
C THR A 143 1.60 -5.49 2.17
N GLY A 144 1.34 -5.99 0.97
CA GLY A 144 0.19 -5.54 0.18
C GLY A 144 0.03 -6.34 -1.10
N ASP A 145 -1.03 -6.03 -1.83
CA ASP A 145 -1.30 -6.59 -3.15
C ASP A 145 -1.82 -5.51 -4.10
N THR A 146 -1.66 -5.75 -5.40
CA THR A 146 -2.15 -4.85 -6.44
C THR A 146 -2.80 -5.66 -7.55
N LYS A 147 -4.05 -5.35 -7.82
CA LYS A 147 -4.80 -5.90 -8.94
C LYS A 147 -5.22 -4.79 -9.88
N VAL A 148 -5.25 -5.09 -11.16
CA VAL A 148 -5.81 -4.20 -12.18
C VAL A 148 -7.05 -4.85 -12.77
N VAL A 149 -8.13 -4.10 -12.82
CA VAL A 149 -9.41 -4.50 -13.42
C VAL A 149 -9.66 -3.68 -14.68
N GLU A 150 -10.45 -4.24 -15.58
CA GLU A 150 -10.84 -3.55 -16.81
C GLU A 150 -11.63 -2.27 -16.50
N GLN A 151 -11.51 -1.29 -17.37
CA GLN A 151 -12.22 -0.02 -17.23
C GLN A 151 -13.76 -0.22 -17.23
N GLY A 152 -14.44 0.40 -16.26
CA GLY A 152 -15.91 0.36 -16.14
C GLY A 152 -16.46 -0.87 -15.41
N LYS A 153 -15.61 -1.58 -14.67
CA LYS A 153 -16.03 -2.73 -13.85
C LYS A 153 -15.87 -2.51 -12.35
#